data_e13dfc78e0f7d74eec3ec4ce344be1ff
#
_entry.id   e13dfc78e0f7d74eec3ec4ce344be1ff
#
_cell.length_a   1.000
_cell.length_b   1.000
_cell.length_c   1.000
_cell.angle_alpha   90.00
_cell.angle_beta   90.00
_cell.angle_gamma   90.00
#
_symmetry.space_group_name_H-M   'P 1'
#
loop_
_entity.id
_entity.type
_entity.pdbx_description
1 polymer ?
#
loop_
_entity_poly.entity_id
_entity_poly.type
_entity_poly.pdbx_seq_one_letter_code
_entity_poly.pdbx_strand_id
1 'polypeptide(L)'
;LQWTKEDCEKIYVGKRCGSHAMKQTQINALLVKKAGEGKTVVRLKGGDPYVFGRGGEEFMAVQDAGIWCEEIPGITSAIAVPAAAGIPVTHRGISDSVTVVTGTAADKEGHTGPALDYHTLARLEGTLIILMGMHHLAEIVRGLLAAGKEPNTPCAIIMEGATGRQKVLRSALLELPERAAKQGFTSPAVIVIGAAAKLELMNGLQESNGRLSLPAVTVGVTGTRRFADKLSSALQAAGICVQDMSFMDIRPTKNALPDFTDFSWLVFTSPNGVSVFLDKMRKERRALRTLYDQKIAVIGPGTAMALQEAG
;
A
#
# COMPACT_ATOMS: atom_id res chain seq x y z
N LEU A 1 -1.62 -7.21 -4.26
CA LEU A 1 -2.46 -8.08 -5.12
C LEU A 1 -1.65 -8.99 -6.05
N GLN A 2 -0.35 -8.75 -6.21
CA GLN A 2 0.54 -9.62 -7.00
C GLN A 2 0.69 -11.05 -6.44
N TRP A 3 0.34 -11.25 -5.18
CA TRP A 3 0.40 -12.55 -4.48
C TRP A 3 -0.93 -13.33 -4.54
N THR A 4 -1.96 -12.79 -5.18
CA THR A 4 -3.22 -13.51 -5.34
C THR A 4 -3.13 -14.49 -6.51
N LYS A 5 -3.83 -15.62 -6.40
CA LYS A 5 -3.96 -16.58 -7.49
C LYS A 5 -4.56 -15.91 -8.74
N GLU A 6 -4.28 -16.46 -9.92
CA GLU A 6 -4.79 -15.91 -11.19
C GLU A 6 -6.32 -15.91 -11.27
N ASP A 7 -6.95 -16.95 -10.73
CA ASP A 7 -8.41 -17.12 -10.67
C ASP A 7 -9.08 -16.35 -9.53
N CYS A 8 -8.32 -15.63 -8.70
CA CYS A 8 -8.87 -14.85 -7.61
C CYS A 8 -9.71 -13.67 -8.13
N GLU A 9 -10.97 -13.62 -7.76
CA GLU A 9 -11.86 -12.48 -8.01
C GLU A 9 -11.36 -11.27 -7.21
N LYS A 10 -11.03 -10.17 -7.88
CA LYS A 10 -10.52 -8.94 -7.25
C LYS A 10 -11.56 -7.85 -7.36
N ILE A 11 -12.13 -7.46 -6.20
CA ILE A 11 -13.16 -6.44 -6.12
C ILE A 11 -12.58 -5.19 -5.48
N TYR A 12 -12.54 -4.09 -6.20
CA TYR A 12 -12.07 -2.81 -5.67
C TYR A 12 -13.20 -2.06 -4.97
N VAL A 13 -13.04 -1.80 -3.67
CA VAL A 13 -14.04 -1.13 -2.83
C VAL A 13 -13.57 0.24 -2.29
N GLY A 14 -12.34 0.65 -2.63
CA GLY A 14 -11.73 1.90 -2.18
C GLY A 14 -12.18 3.13 -2.97
N LYS A 15 -11.76 4.31 -2.50
CA LYS A 15 -11.95 5.58 -3.23
C LYS A 15 -10.91 5.69 -4.34
N ARG A 16 -11.35 5.93 -5.58
CA ARG A 16 -10.49 6.41 -6.68
C ARG A 16 -10.97 7.79 -7.10
N CYS A 17 -10.05 8.66 -7.53
CA CYS A 17 -10.44 9.91 -8.20
C CYS A 17 -11.37 9.60 -9.37
N GLY A 18 -12.58 10.19 -9.37
CA GLY A 18 -13.56 10.01 -10.45
C GLY A 18 -14.49 8.79 -10.33
N SER A 19 -14.40 7.98 -9.26
CA SER A 19 -15.32 6.86 -9.02
C SER A 19 -16.04 7.02 -7.69
N HIS A 20 -17.35 6.73 -7.66
CA HIS A 20 -18.11 6.71 -6.42
C HIS A 20 -17.55 5.65 -5.47
N ALA A 21 -17.06 6.10 -4.30
CA ALA A 21 -16.65 5.20 -3.24
C ALA A 21 -17.85 4.38 -2.77
N MET A 22 -17.67 3.08 -2.64
CA MET A 22 -18.68 2.22 -2.05
C MET A 22 -18.92 2.63 -0.59
N LYS A 23 -20.19 2.76 -0.19
CA LYS A 23 -20.54 3.08 1.20
C LYS A 23 -20.15 1.90 2.11
N GLN A 24 -19.81 2.18 3.37
CA GLN A 24 -19.38 1.13 4.30
C GLN A 24 -20.42 0.01 4.45
N THR A 25 -21.69 0.36 4.51
CA THR A 25 -22.79 -0.61 4.56
C THR A 25 -22.80 -1.56 3.35
N GLN A 26 -22.46 -1.04 2.18
CA GLN A 26 -22.35 -1.85 0.96
C GLN A 26 -21.12 -2.76 0.98
N ILE A 27 -20.00 -2.28 1.54
CA ILE A 27 -18.78 -3.10 1.73
C ILE A 27 -19.10 -4.26 2.68
N ASN A 28 -19.73 -3.96 3.83
CA ASN A 28 -20.13 -4.97 4.80
C ASN A 28 -21.06 -6.03 4.17
N ALA A 29 -22.09 -5.59 3.46
CA ALA A 29 -23.01 -6.49 2.75
C ALA A 29 -22.30 -7.34 1.69
N LEU A 30 -21.32 -6.77 0.99
CA LEU A 30 -20.53 -7.51 -0.01
C LEU A 30 -19.67 -8.60 0.63
N LEU A 31 -19.03 -8.31 1.77
CA LEU A 31 -18.22 -9.29 2.52
C LEU A 31 -19.09 -10.49 2.95
N VAL A 32 -20.24 -10.21 3.58
CA VAL A 32 -21.20 -11.22 4.01
C VAL A 32 -21.70 -12.05 2.82
N LYS A 33 -22.09 -11.38 1.72
CA LYS A 33 -22.56 -12.06 0.51
C LYS A 33 -21.52 -13.01 -0.05
N LYS A 34 -20.27 -12.53 -0.24
CA LYS A 34 -19.20 -13.35 -0.85
C LYS A 34 -18.78 -14.52 0.03
N ALA A 35 -18.76 -14.35 1.34
CA ALA A 35 -18.49 -15.43 2.27
C ALA A 35 -19.65 -16.44 2.33
N GLY A 36 -20.91 -15.97 2.28
CA GLY A 36 -22.09 -16.82 2.19
C GLY A 36 -22.18 -17.65 0.90
N GLU A 37 -21.49 -17.24 -0.17
CA GLU A 37 -21.31 -18.04 -1.40
C GLU A 37 -20.29 -19.20 -1.21
N GLY A 38 -19.78 -19.44 0.00
CA GLY A 38 -18.78 -20.47 0.30
C GLY A 38 -17.36 -20.10 -0.12
N LYS A 39 -17.08 -18.83 -0.39
CA LYS A 39 -15.74 -18.35 -0.80
C LYS A 39 -14.88 -17.97 0.42
N THR A 40 -13.59 -18.21 0.32
CA THR A 40 -12.60 -17.56 1.20
C THR A 40 -12.45 -16.12 0.79
N VAL A 41 -12.86 -15.19 1.66
CA VAL A 41 -12.83 -13.75 1.38
C VAL A 41 -11.70 -13.10 2.16
N VAL A 42 -10.81 -12.39 1.47
CA VAL A 42 -9.74 -11.59 2.07
C VAL A 42 -10.04 -10.11 1.88
N ARG A 43 -10.28 -9.40 2.98
CA ARG A 43 -10.42 -7.94 2.98
C ARG A 43 -9.06 -7.29 3.19
N LEU A 44 -8.40 -6.93 2.08
CA LEU A 44 -7.10 -6.25 2.13
C LEU A 44 -7.27 -4.77 2.46
N LYS A 45 -6.53 -4.29 3.46
CA LYS A 45 -6.55 -2.90 3.93
C LYS A 45 -5.12 -2.35 4.00
N GLY A 46 -4.96 -1.03 3.97
CA GLY A 46 -3.68 -0.37 4.22
C GLY A 46 -3.50 -0.12 5.72
N GLY A 47 -2.32 -0.43 6.26
CA GLY A 47 -2.04 -0.28 7.67
C GLY A 47 -2.69 -1.35 8.54
N ASP A 48 -3.00 -1.01 9.78
CA ASP A 48 -3.71 -1.89 10.71
C ASP A 48 -5.23 -1.75 10.50
N PRO A 49 -5.98 -2.86 10.36
CA PRO A 49 -7.42 -2.83 10.11
C PRO A 49 -8.23 -2.14 11.20
N TYR A 50 -7.79 -2.21 12.47
CA TYR A 50 -8.52 -1.67 13.62
C TYR A 50 -8.10 -0.23 13.98
N VAL A 51 -7.01 0.29 13.42
CA VAL A 51 -6.57 1.67 13.66
C VAL A 51 -7.13 2.62 12.58
N PHE A 52 -8.28 3.21 12.85
CA PHE A 52 -9.03 4.11 11.94
C PHE A 52 -9.34 3.51 10.56
N GLY A 53 -9.25 2.18 10.44
CA GLY A 53 -9.49 1.44 9.22
C GLY A 53 -10.92 0.90 9.07
N ARG A 54 -11.80 1.11 10.06
CA ARG A 54 -13.17 0.59 10.12
C ARG A 54 -13.27 -0.94 10.07
N GLY A 55 -12.14 -1.64 10.37
CA GLY A 55 -12.10 -3.11 10.38
C GLY A 55 -13.04 -3.73 11.40
N GLY A 56 -13.26 -3.06 12.55
CA GLY A 56 -14.20 -3.52 13.56
C GLY A 56 -15.64 -3.57 13.04
N GLU A 57 -16.08 -2.56 12.26
CA GLU A 57 -17.42 -2.53 11.66
C GLU A 57 -17.59 -3.66 10.61
N GLU A 58 -16.54 -3.92 9.83
CA GLU A 58 -16.53 -5.01 8.85
C GLU A 58 -16.56 -6.37 9.55
N PHE A 59 -15.76 -6.53 10.61
CA PHE A 59 -15.68 -7.75 11.41
C PHE A 59 -17.02 -8.09 12.08
N MET A 60 -17.64 -7.11 12.76
CA MET A 60 -18.93 -7.28 13.41
C MET A 60 -20.02 -7.70 12.42
N ALA A 61 -20.09 -7.05 11.26
CA ALA A 61 -21.10 -7.38 10.24
C ALA A 61 -20.97 -8.84 9.72
N VAL A 62 -19.74 -9.35 9.60
CA VAL A 62 -19.48 -10.73 9.19
C VAL A 62 -19.83 -11.72 10.32
N GLN A 63 -19.45 -11.37 11.55
CA GLN A 63 -19.76 -12.18 12.74
C GLN A 63 -21.26 -12.27 13.02
N ASP A 64 -21.98 -11.15 12.90
CA ASP A 64 -23.46 -11.08 13.07
C ASP A 64 -24.20 -11.96 12.04
N ALA A 65 -23.58 -12.19 10.88
CA ALA A 65 -24.08 -13.13 9.87
C ALA A 65 -23.72 -14.60 10.15
N GLY A 66 -23.11 -14.91 11.30
CA GLY A 66 -22.71 -16.26 11.69
C GLY A 66 -21.52 -16.81 10.90
N ILE A 67 -20.72 -15.94 10.26
CA ILE A 67 -19.60 -16.33 9.44
C ILE A 67 -18.31 -16.20 10.27
N TRP A 68 -17.49 -17.27 10.29
CA TRP A 68 -16.19 -17.22 10.94
C TRP A 68 -15.27 -16.24 10.22
N CYS A 69 -14.58 -15.40 10.99
CA CYS A 69 -13.59 -14.46 10.48
C CYS A 69 -12.48 -14.23 11.51
N GLU A 70 -11.32 -13.85 11.02
CA GLU A 70 -10.18 -13.44 11.83
C GLU A 70 -9.60 -12.12 11.31
N GLU A 71 -8.96 -11.39 12.18
CA GLU A 71 -8.23 -10.19 11.84
C GLU A 71 -6.73 -10.48 11.91
N ILE A 72 -6.00 -9.99 10.92
CA ILE A 72 -4.54 -10.08 10.88
C ILE A 72 -3.99 -8.68 11.09
N PRO A 73 -3.28 -8.41 12.20
CA PRO A 73 -2.74 -7.09 12.51
C PRO A 73 -1.81 -6.58 11.42
N GLY A 74 -1.85 -5.27 11.20
CA GLY A 74 -0.98 -4.58 10.27
C GLY A 74 -0.11 -3.54 10.98
N ILE A 75 0.74 -2.86 10.21
CA ILE A 75 1.58 -1.78 10.73
C ILE A 75 0.87 -0.45 10.47
N THR A 76 0.38 0.18 11.53
CA THR A 76 -0.29 1.49 11.43
C THR A 76 0.67 2.59 11.00
N SER A 77 0.19 3.49 10.13
CA SER A 77 0.93 4.70 9.73
C SER A 77 1.24 5.63 10.91
N ALA A 78 0.48 5.56 11.99
CA ALA A 78 0.75 6.32 13.20
C ALA A 78 2.13 6.01 13.82
N ILE A 79 2.64 4.82 13.61
CA ILE A 79 3.95 4.38 14.11
C ILE A 79 4.98 4.32 12.98
N ALA A 80 4.62 3.72 11.85
CA ALA A 80 5.55 3.47 10.75
C ALA A 80 6.06 4.75 10.08
N VAL A 81 5.19 5.74 9.90
CA VAL A 81 5.55 6.98 9.20
C VAL A 81 6.48 7.87 10.05
N PRO A 82 6.23 8.13 11.34
CA PRO A 82 7.21 8.80 12.18
C PRO A 82 8.54 8.05 12.26
N ALA A 83 8.53 6.73 12.41
CA ALA A 83 9.74 5.92 12.45
C ALA A 83 10.57 6.05 11.17
N ALA A 84 9.94 6.03 9.99
CA ALA A 84 10.60 6.25 8.70
C ALA A 84 11.19 7.66 8.55
N ALA A 85 10.71 8.63 9.33
CA ALA A 85 11.23 10.00 9.41
C ALA A 85 12.27 10.19 10.53
N GLY A 86 12.70 9.10 11.20
CA GLY A 86 13.63 9.14 12.32
C GLY A 86 13.03 9.74 13.59
N ILE A 87 11.70 9.74 13.72
CA ILE A 87 10.98 10.26 14.89
C ILE A 87 10.40 9.06 15.66
N PRO A 88 11.00 8.66 16.80
CA PRO A 88 10.40 7.66 17.66
C PRO A 88 9.18 8.28 18.35
N VAL A 89 8.04 7.60 18.31
CA VAL A 89 6.80 8.11 18.92
C VAL A 89 6.83 8.08 20.46
N THR A 90 7.70 7.27 21.04
CA THR A 90 8.06 7.25 22.46
C THR A 90 9.58 7.25 22.62
N HIS A 91 10.08 7.89 23.68
CA HIS A 91 11.51 7.90 24.01
C HIS A 91 11.69 8.14 25.50
N ARG A 92 12.47 7.29 26.16
CA ARG A 92 12.72 7.40 27.60
C ARG A 92 13.27 8.81 27.96
N GLY A 93 12.63 9.48 28.90
CA GLY A 93 12.99 10.81 29.35
C GLY A 93 12.57 11.96 28.45
N ILE A 94 11.85 11.67 27.34
CA ILE A 94 11.33 12.70 26.41
C ILE A 94 9.82 12.55 26.22
N SER A 95 9.33 11.34 26.01
CA SER A 95 7.91 11.07 25.76
C SER A 95 7.58 9.63 26.18
N ASP A 96 6.89 9.47 27.30
CA ASP A 96 6.56 8.17 27.87
C ASP A 96 5.20 7.65 27.43
N SER A 97 4.46 8.42 26.63
CA SER A 97 3.14 8.05 26.12
C SER A 97 2.94 8.51 24.67
N VAL A 98 2.04 7.84 23.99
CA VAL A 98 1.57 8.22 22.64
C VAL A 98 0.05 8.18 22.58
N THR A 99 -0.52 9.27 22.08
CA THR A 99 -1.96 9.37 21.82
C THR A 99 -2.18 9.52 20.33
N VAL A 100 -3.01 8.67 19.75
CA VAL A 100 -3.32 8.70 18.32
C VAL A 100 -4.78 9.08 18.15
N VAL A 101 -5.03 10.13 17.35
CA VAL A 101 -6.37 10.63 17.06
C VAL A 101 -6.58 10.80 15.56
N THR A 102 -7.85 10.86 15.13
CA THR A 102 -8.20 11.24 13.77
C THR A 102 -8.57 12.71 13.70
N GLY A 103 -8.05 13.43 12.71
CA GLY A 103 -8.41 14.81 12.41
C GLY A 103 -9.72 14.96 11.65
N THR A 104 -10.41 13.85 11.35
CA THR A 104 -11.75 13.86 10.75
C THR A 104 -12.71 13.12 11.66
N ALA A 105 -13.77 13.78 12.13
CA ALA A 105 -14.83 13.10 12.85
C ALA A 105 -15.73 12.34 11.88
N ALA A 106 -16.23 11.16 12.32
CA ALA A 106 -17.43 10.62 11.74
C ALA A 106 -18.60 11.51 12.20
N ASP A 107 -19.34 12.00 11.22
CA ASP A 107 -20.47 12.88 11.42
C ASP A 107 -21.53 12.24 12.34
N LYS A 108 -21.69 12.74 13.55
CA LYS A 108 -22.80 12.37 14.43
C LYS A 108 -23.99 13.31 14.28
N GLU A 109 -23.80 14.52 13.69
CA GLU A 109 -24.86 15.54 13.60
C GLU A 109 -24.62 16.61 12.50
N GLY A 110 -24.01 16.27 11.35
CA GLY A 110 -23.78 17.24 10.26
C GLY A 110 -22.63 18.21 10.50
N HIS A 111 -21.73 17.93 11.44
CA HIS A 111 -20.54 18.75 11.68
C HIS A 111 -19.40 18.32 10.76
N THR A 112 -18.87 19.24 9.99
CA THR A 112 -17.78 19.06 9.02
C THR A 112 -16.40 19.42 9.59
N GLY A 113 -16.13 19.09 10.86
CA GLY A 113 -14.87 19.43 11.52
C GLY A 113 -14.33 18.32 12.42
N PRO A 114 -13.10 18.44 12.93
CA PRO A 114 -12.55 17.47 13.85
C PRO A 114 -13.28 17.55 15.21
N ALA A 115 -13.97 16.49 15.61
CA ALA A 115 -14.54 16.36 16.95
C ALA A 115 -13.45 15.96 17.97
N LEU A 116 -12.44 16.83 18.14
CA LEU A 116 -11.33 16.63 19.07
C LEU A 116 -11.61 17.34 20.40
N ASP A 117 -11.37 16.64 21.50
CA ASP A 117 -11.32 17.28 22.82
C ASP A 117 -9.98 18.02 22.97
N TYR A 118 -9.94 19.24 22.45
CA TYR A 118 -8.72 20.07 22.48
C TYR A 118 -8.24 20.33 23.90
N HIS A 119 -9.14 20.42 24.89
CA HIS A 119 -8.77 20.68 26.26
C HIS A 119 -7.96 19.52 26.86
N THR A 120 -8.42 18.30 26.66
CA THR A 120 -7.68 17.10 27.07
C THR A 120 -6.37 16.96 26.27
N LEU A 121 -6.42 17.12 24.94
CA LEU A 121 -5.25 16.96 24.07
C LEU A 121 -4.15 18.00 24.34
N ALA A 122 -4.51 19.23 24.67
CA ALA A 122 -3.54 20.27 25.00
C ALA A 122 -2.72 19.96 26.25
N ARG A 123 -3.28 19.23 27.20
CA ARG A 123 -2.65 18.85 28.48
C ARG A 123 -1.76 17.61 28.40
N LEU A 124 -1.77 16.90 27.26
CA LEU A 124 -0.93 15.72 27.08
C LEU A 124 0.55 16.12 27.04
N GLU A 125 1.35 15.47 27.88
CA GLU A 125 2.82 15.65 27.93
C GLU A 125 3.54 14.73 26.94
N GLY A 126 2.89 13.63 26.51
CA GLY A 126 3.41 12.66 25.56
C GLY A 126 3.36 13.11 24.09
N THR A 127 3.58 12.21 23.21
CA THR A 127 3.47 12.43 21.76
C THR A 127 2.03 12.32 21.30
N LEU A 128 1.52 13.37 20.66
CA LEU A 128 0.22 13.37 20.00
C LEU A 128 0.42 13.16 18.51
N ILE A 129 -0.25 12.15 17.97
CA ILE A 129 -0.23 11.81 16.54
C ILE A 129 -1.63 12.03 15.97
N ILE A 130 -1.71 12.81 14.89
CA ILE A 130 -2.97 13.09 14.23
C ILE A 130 -2.94 12.51 12.81
N LEU A 131 -3.81 11.54 12.57
CA LEU A 131 -4.06 10.98 11.25
C LEU A 131 -5.22 11.73 10.57
N MET A 132 -5.21 11.81 9.25
CA MET A 132 -6.26 12.46 8.44
C MET A 132 -6.53 13.93 8.82
N GLY A 133 -5.56 14.62 9.43
CA GLY A 133 -5.72 15.98 9.95
C GLY A 133 -5.34 17.10 8.99
N MET A 134 -4.76 16.83 7.81
CA MET A 134 -4.20 17.88 6.95
C MET A 134 -5.21 18.93 6.47
N HIS A 135 -6.45 18.52 6.15
CA HIS A 135 -7.51 19.43 5.72
C HIS A 135 -7.95 20.39 6.83
N HIS A 136 -7.78 19.99 8.09
CA HIS A 136 -8.17 20.76 9.28
C HIS A 136 -6.96 21.24 10.08
N LEU A 137 -5.75 21.23 9.51
CA LEU A 137 -4.50 21.53 10.22
C LEU A 137 -4.57 22.88 10.97
N ALA A 138 -5.02 23.94 10.30
CA ALA A 138 -5.12 25.27 10.90
C ALA A 138 -6.16 25.33 12.04
N GLU A 139 -7.26 24.63 11.91
CA GLU A 139 -8.29 24.51 12.94
C GLU A 139 -7.78 23.72 14.15
N ILE A 140 -7.13 22.60 13.92
CA ILE A 140 -6.54 21.74 14.95
C ILE A 140 -5.51 22.53 15.77
N VAL A 141 -4.59 23.22 15.09
CA VAL A 141 -3.56 24.04 15.75
C VAL A 141 -4.21 25.16 16.57
N ARG A 142 -5.18 25.86 16.00
CA ARG A 142 -5.92 26.94 16.72
C ARG A 142 -6.62 26.38 17.95
N GLY A 143 -7.30 25.22 17.83
CA GLY A 143 -7.98 24.58 18.96
C GLY A 143 -7.03 24.18 20.09
N LEU A 144 -5.87 23.61 19.76
CA LEU A 144 -4.84 23.25 20.75
C LEU A 144 -4.26 24.47 21.46
N LEU A 145 -3.95 25.54 20.71
CA LEU A 145 -3.42 26.80 21.28
C LEU A 145 -4.47 27.47 22.18
N ALA A 146 -5.73 27.55 21.75
CA ALA A 146 -6.83 28.10 22.55
C ALA A 146 -7.07 27.30 23.84
N ALA A 147 -6.78 26.01 23.81
CA ALA A 147 -6.86 25.12 24.98
C ALA A 147 -5.59 25.13 25.86
N GLY A 148 -4.61 25.99 25.55
CA GLY A 148 -3.42 26.21 26.38
C GLY A 148 -2.18 25.39 26.00
N LYS A 149 -2.14 24.74 24.83
CA LYS A 149 -0.92 24.10 24.34
C LYS A 149 0.13 25.16 24.02
N GLU A 150 1.37 24.93 24.47
CA GLU A 150 2.46 25.90 24.29
C GLU A 150 2.74 26.17 22.78
N PRO A 151 2.80 27.42 22.33
CA PRO A 151 3.04 27.80 20.93
C PRO A 151 4.32 27.23 20.33
N ASN A 152 5.36 27.08 21.16
CA ASN A 152 6.66 26.54 20.78
C ASN A 152 6.73 25.00 20.87
N THR A 153 5.61 24.32 21.14
CA THR A 153 5.58 22.84 21.13
C THR A 153 6.14 22.32 19.82
N PRO A 154 7.14 21.43 19.85
CA PRO A 154 7.70 20.85 18.63
C PRO A 154 6.68 20.03 17.87
N CYS A 155 6.69 20.19 16.55
CA CYS A 155 5.81 19.46 15.65
C CYS A 155 6.55 18.96 14.41
N ALA A 156 6.04 17.91 13.83
CA ALA A 156 6.46 17.45 12.50
C ALA A 156 5.25 17.06 11.64
N ILE A 157 5.34 17.31 10.34
CA ILE A 157 4.44 16.76 9.34
C ILE A 157 5.27 15.86 8.44
N ILE A 158 4.85 14.61 8.29
CA ILE A 158 5.49 13.65 7.39
C ILE A 158 4.49 13.34 6.26
N MET A 159 4.77 13.88 5.09
CA MET A 159 3.97 13.69 3.87
C MET A 159 4.53 12.51 3.07
N GLU A 160 3.65 11.69 2.52
CA GLU A 160 3.98 10.48 1.75
C GLU A 160 5.00 9.58 2.45
N GLY A 161 4.87 9.45 3.79
CA GLY A 161 5.82 8.76 4.64
C GLY A 161 6.02 7.29 4.28
N ALA A 162 7.23 6.79 4.53
CA ALA A 162 7.69 5.46 4.17
C ALA A 162 7.65 5.17 2.64
N THR A 163 7.72 6.21 1.81
CA THR A 163 7.84 6.09 0.35
C THR A 163 9.05 6.85 -0.16
N GLY A 164 9.45 6.62 -1.42
CA GLY A 164 10.53 7.38 -2.07
C GLY A 164 10.22 8.88 -2.26
N ARG A 165 8.99 9.33 -1.98
CA ARG A 165 8.57 10.73 -2.06
C ARG A 165 8.34 11.37 -0.70
N GLN A 166 8.79 10.70 0.38
CA GLN A 166 8.65 11.22 1.73
C GLN A 166 9.23 12.62 1.87
N LYS A 167 8.44 13.53 2.45
CA LYS A 167 8.89 14.87 2.87
C LYS A 167 8.57 15.08 4.33
N VAL A 168 9.50 15.74 5.04
CA VAL A 168 9.35 16.03 6.47
C VAL A 168 9.46 17.53 6.68
N LEU A 169 8.46 18.11 7.35
CA LEU A 169 8.48 19.48 7.86
C LEU A 169 8.56 19.42 9.38
N ARG A 170 9.53 20.10 9.98
CA ARG A 170 9.60 20.33 11.42
C ARG A 170 9.39 21.81 11.73
N SER A 171 8.58 22.10 12.75
CA SER A 171 8.20 23.46 13.12
C SER A 171 7.74 23.53 14.58
N ALA A 172 7.62 24.76 15.10
CA ALA A 172 6.81 25.03 16.27
C ALA A 172 5.31 24.91 15.92
N LEU A 173 4.47 24.59 16.91
CA LEU A 173 3.03 24.40 16.73
C LEU A 173 2.37 25.62 16.08
N LEU A 174 2.70 26.82 16.57
CA LEU A 174 2.12 28.09 16.08
C LEU A 174 2.36 28.31 14.59
N GLU A 175 3.57 27.99 14.10
CA GLU A 175 3.99 28.24 12.72
C GLU A 175 3.60 27.11 11.76
N LEU A 176 3.17 25.95 12.29
CA LEU A 176 3.01 24.74 11.52
C LEU A 176 2.06 24.88 10.32
N PRO A 177 0.86 25.53 10.45
CA PRO A 177 -0.05 25.65 9.32
C PRO A 177 0.51 26.51 8.18
N GLU A 178 1.11 27.67 8.52
CA GLU A 178 1.68 28.58 7.54
C GLU A 178 2.84 27.92 6.79
N ARG A 179 3.76 27.29 7.52
CA ARG A 179 4.91 26.62 6.93
C ARG A 179 4.50 25.43 6.06
N ALA A 180 3.50 24.68 6.50
CA ALA A 180 2.96 23.57 5.71
C ALA A 180 2.35 24.05 4.38
N ALA A 181 1.56 25.11 4.43
CA ALA A 181 0.95 25.70 3.24
C ALA A 181 2.03 26.25 2.27
N LYS A 182 3.00 27.02 2.80
CA LYS A 182 4.10 27.61 2.01
C LYS A 182 4.96 26.57 1.30
N GLN A 183 5.17 25.40 1.93
CA GLN A 183 6.00 24.32 1.38
C GLN A 183 5.18 23.25 0.64
N GLY A 184 3.87 23.45 0.47
CA GLY A 184 3.01 22.56 -0.30
C GLY A 184 2.76 21.19 0.34
N PHE A 185 2.73 21.11 1.69
CA PHE A 185 2.38 19.87 2.38
C PHE A 185 0.89 19.59 2.29
N THR A 186 0.53 18.39 1.82
CA THR A 186 -0.85 17.94 1.60
C THR A 186 -1.04 16.51 2.09
N SER A 187 -2.25 15.97 1.96
CA SER A 187 -2.52 14.54 2.19
C SER A 187 -1.92 13.67 1.07
N PRO A 188 -1.47 12.43 1.37
CA PRO A 188 -1.49 11.78 2.67
C PRO A 188 -0.34 12.22 3.58
N ALA A 189 -0.62 12.53 4.84
CA ALA A 189 0.42 12.88 5.80
C ALA A 189 0.03 12.52 7.24
N VAL A 190 1.06 12.37 8.09
CA VAL A 190 0.93 12.18 9.53
C VAL A 190 1.47 13.43 10.23
N ILE A 191 0.73 13.92 11.22
CA ILE A 191 1.11 15.07 12.05
C ILE A 191 1.56 14.53 13.41
N VAL A 192 2.73 14.94 13.86
CA VAL A 192 3.33 14.59 15.16
C VAL A 192 3.51 15.85 15.98
N ILE A 193 2.99 15.88 17.20
CA ILE A 193 3.06 17.03 18.11
C ILE A 193 3.64 16.54 19.45
N GLY A 194 4.66 17.23 19.96
CA GLY A 194 5.30 16.92 21.21
C GLY A 194 6.83 16.88 21.11
N ALA A 195 7.51 16.69 22.25
CA ALA A 195 8.95 16.75 22.33
C ALA A 195 9.68 15.77 21.42
N ALA A 196 9.10 14.58 21.17
CA ALA A 196 9.66 13.56 20.29
C ALA A 196 9.81 14.04 18.82
N ALA A 197 9.00 15.01 18.37
CA ALA A 197 9.09 15.55 17.01
C ALA A 197 10.41 16.29 16.72
N LYS A 198 11.19 16.64 17.75
CA LYS A 198 12.55 17.19 17.60
C LYS A 198 13.60 16.15 17.23
N LEU A 199 13.34 14.88 17.51
CA LEU A 199 14.34 13.83 17.32
C LEU A 199 14.53 13.53 15.83
N GLU A 200 15.78 13.33 15.45
CA GLU A 200 16.22 13.05 14.08
C GLU A 200 17.21 11.88 14.09
N LEU A 201 16.73 10.70 14.45
CA LEU A 201 17.63 9.55 14.68
C LEU A 201 18.30 9.02 13.39
N MET A 202 17.85 9.45 12.23
CA MET A 202 18.37 8.97 10.93
C MET A 202 19.37 9.92 10.27
N ASN A 203 19.48 11.18 10.74
CA ASN A 203 20.33 12.20 10.08
C ASN A 203 21.84 11.94 10.21
N GLY A 204 22.27 11.21 11.24
CA GLY A 204 23.70 10.89 11.41
C GLY A 204 24.24 9.83 10.46
N LEU A 205 23.38 9.11 9.74
CA LEU A 205 23.79 8.06 8.79
C LEU A 205 23.95 8.57 7.35
N GLN A 206 23.43 9.75 7.04
CA GLN A 206 23.55 10.35 5.69
C GLN A 206 24.90 11.00 5.43
N GLU A 207 25.61 11.47 6.45
CA GLU A 207 26.88 12.18 6.28
C GLU A 207 28.14 11.38 6.61
N SER A 208 28.06 10.27 7.37
CA SER A 208 29.28 9.69 7.95
C SER A 208 29.79 8.40 7.32
N ASN A 209 29.12 7.75 6.37
CA ASN A 209 29.57 6.45 5.88
C ASN A 209 29.39 6.18 4.39
N GLY A 210 29.45 7.15 3.50
CA GLY A 210 29.49 6.80 2.06
C GLY A 210 28.45 5.75 1.61
N ARG A 211 27.53 5.37 2.47
CA ARG A 211 26.31 4.67 2.11
C ARG A 211 25.43 5.70 1.46
N LEU A 212 25.55 5.73 0.17
CA LEU A 212 24.64 6.29 -0.79
C LEU A 212 23.24 6.45 -0.18
N SER A 213 22.88 7.71 0.22
CA SER A 213 21.58 8.15 -0.18
C SER A 213 21.64 8.11 -1.71
N LEU A 214 21.33 6.94 -2.27
CA LEU A 214 21.08 6.89 -3.70
C LEU A 214 20.06 7.99 -3.93
N PRO A 215 20.35 8.99 -4.77
CA PRO A 215 19.33 9.92 -5.19
C PRO A 215 18.15 9.02 -5.53
N ALA A 216 16.93 9.42 -5.18
CA ALA A 216 15.76 8.59 -5.41
C ALA A 216 15.75 8.21 -6.89
N VAL A 217 16.50 7.16 -7.24
CA VAL A 217 16.65 6.69 -8.61
C VAL A 217 15.31 6.07 -8.91
N THR A 218 14.55 6.73 -9.73
CA THR A 218 13.33 6.16 -10.28
C THR A 218 13.72 5.41 -11.53
N VAL A 219 13.55 4.11 -11.51
CA VAL A 219 13.79 3.25 -12.68
C VAL A 219 12.46 3.03 -13.40
N GLY A 220 12.40 3.46 -14.65
CA GLY A 220 11.31 3.10 -15.55
C GLY A 220 11.47 1.66 -16.01
N VAL A 221 10.50 0.81 -15.71
CA VAL A 221 10.49 -0.59 -16.16
C VAL A 221 9.49 -0.74 -17.28
N THR A 222 9.98 -1.21 -18.43
CA THR A 222 9.14 -1.50 -19.61
C THR A 222 9.29 -2.98 -20.00
N GLY A 223 8.31 -3.50 -20.72
CA GLY A 223 8.33 -4.88 -21.20
C GLY A 223 6.95 -5.54 -21.10
N THR A 224 6.93 -6.85 -21.12
CA THR A 224 5.69 -7.59 -20.85
C THR A 224 5.33 -7.51 -19.37
N ARG A 225 4.05 -7.56 -19.04
CA ARG A 225 3.55 -7.45 -17.66
C ARG A 225 4.32 -8.37 -16.70
N ARG A 226 4.46 -9.64 -17.03
CA ARG A 226 5.16 -10.63 -16.21
C ARG A 226 6.64 -10.26 -15.94
N PHE A 227 7.33 -9.75 -16.95
CA PHE A 227 8.71 -9.29 -16.81
C PHE A 227 8.79 -8.04 -15.96
N ALA A 228 7.93 -7.06 -16.24
CA ALA A 228 7.90 -5.79 -15.52
C ALA A 228 7.57 -5.99 -14.04
N ASP A 229 6.60 -6.83 -13.70
CA ASP A 229 6.23 -7.14 -12.31
C ASP A 229 7.38 -7.79 -11.56
N LYS A 230 8.08 -8.77 -12.17
CA LYS A 230 9.24 -9.45 -11.57
C LYS A 230 10.40 -8.50 -11.31
N LEU A 231 10.75 -7.68 -12.30
CA LEU A 231 11.85 -6.72 -12.18
C LEU A 231 11.51 -5.60 -11.20
N SER A 232 10.29 -5.07 -11.25
CA SER A 232 9.80 -4.04 -10.33
C SER A 232 9.85 -4.52 -8.87
N SER A 233 9.42 -5.76 -8.62
CA SER A 233 9.46 -6.34 -7.28
C SER A 233 10.90 -6.48 -6.75
N ALA A 234 11.84 -6.90 -7.60
CA ALA A 234 13.25 -7.02 -7.22
C ALA A 234 13.89 -5.65 -6.94
N LEU A 235 13.61 -4.64 -7.77
CA LEU A 235 14.11 -3.28 -7.59
C LEU A 235 13.52 -2.62 -6.34
N GLN A 236 12.21 -2.80 -6.09
CA GLN A 236 11.55 -2.28 -4.89
C GLN A 236 12.08 -2.95 -3.61
N ALA A 237 12.37 -4.25 -3.64
CA ALA A 237 13.01 -4.95 -2.54
C ALA A 237 14.43 -4.41 -2.24
N ALA A 238 15.11 -3.88 -3.25
CA ALA A 238 16.40 -3.19 -3.11
C ALA A 238 16.25 -1.70 -2.72
N GLY A 239 15.02 -1.21 -2.44
CA GLY A 239 14.77 0.18 -2.05
C GLY A 239 14.75 1.18 -3.22
N ILE A 240 14.66 0.69 -4.46
CA ILE A 240 14.66 1.54 -5.66
C ILE A 240 13.22 1.88 -6.02
N CYS A 241 12.94 3.17 -6.29
CA CYS A 241 11.66 3.59 -6.81
C CYS A 241 11.47 3.08 -8.25
N VAL A 242 10.31 2.48 -8.52
CA VAL A 242 10.00 1.93 -9.85
C VAL A 242 8.77 2.60 -10.41
N GLN A 243 8.87 3.03 -11.65
CA GLN A 243 7.73 3.46 -12.46
C GLN A 243 7.42 2.40 -13.51
N ASP A 244 6.22 1.80 -13.44
CA ASP A 244 5.76 0.88 -14.46
C ASP A 244 5.45 1.65 -15.76
N MET A 245 6.21 1.31 -16.80
CA MET A 245 6.08 1.85 -18.16
C MET A 245 5.78 0.71 -19.16
N SER A 246 5.07 -0.31 -18.70
CA SER A 246 4.74 -1.48 -19.52
C SER A 246 3.68 -1.15 -20.54
N PHE A 247 4.07 -1.19 -21.82
CA PHE A 247 3.16 -0.92 -22.96
C PHE A 247 2.86 -2.16 -23.79
N MET A 248 3.45 -3.32 -23.43
CA MET A 248 3.31 -4.55 -24.21
C MET A 248 2.33 -5.51 -23.53
N ASP A 249 1.32 -5.91 -24.30
CA ASP A 249 0.38 -6.98 -23.95
C ASP A 249 0.52 -8.12 -24.95
N ILE A 250 0.63 -9.37 -24.43
CA ILE A 250 0.75 -10.55 -25.27
C ILE A 250 -0.63 -11.11 -25.50
N ARG A 251 -1.08 -11.07 -26.75
CA ARG A 251 -2.36 -11.65 -27.16
C ARG A 251 -2.14 -12.85 -28.04
N PRO A 252 -2.71 -14.02 -27.67
CA PRO A 252 -2.68 -15.19 -28.52
C PRO A 252 -3.36 -14.88 -29.87
N THR A 253 -2.75 -15.36 -30.95
CA THR A 253 -3.40 -15.28 -32.27
C THR A 253 -4.65 -16.16 -32.29
N LYS A 254 -5.62 -15.83 -33.16
CA LYS A 254 -6.85 -16.60 -33.32
C LYS A 254 -6.68 -17.92 -34.12
N ASN A 255 -5.51 -18.11 -34.75
CA ASN A 255 -5.25 -19.29 -35.58
C ASN A 255 -5.26 -20.56 -34.73
N ALA A 256 -5.85 -21.61 -35.22
CA ALA A 256 -5.76 -22.92 -34.58
C ALA A 256 -4.31 -23.42 -34.55
N LEU A 257 -4.00 -24.32 -33.60
CA LEU A 257 -2.72 -24.99 -33.60
C LEU A 257 -2.64 -25.92 -34.81
N PRO A 258 -1.48 -25.99 -35.51
CA PRO A 258 -1.31 -26.90 -36.62
C PRO A 258 -1.36 -28.36 -36.17
N ASP A 259 -1.41 -29.27 -37.11
CA ASP A 259 -1.15 -30.68 -36.82
C ASP A 259 0.38 -30.83 -36.52
N PHE A 260 0.69 -31.46 -35.39
CA PHE A 260 2.07 -31.60 -34.96
C PHE A 260 2.82 -32.71 -35.67
N THR A 261 2.13 -33.62 -36.31
CA THR A 261 2.73 -34.72 -37.10
C THR A 261 3.60 -34.22 -38.24
N ASP A 262 3.30 -33.01 -38.74
CA ASP A 262 4.06 -32.38 -39.83
C ASP A 262 5.41 -31.78 -39.35
N PHE A 263 5.71 -31.80 -38.06
CA PHE A 263 6.89 -31.18 -37.48
C PHE A 263 7.77 -32.14 -36.71
N SER A 264 9.06 -32.15 -36.96
CA SER A 264 10.04 -32.93 -36.19
C SER A 264 10.52 -32.20 -34.90
N TRP A 265 10.41 -30.90 -34.88
CA TRP A 265 10.87 -30.05 -33.76
C TRP A 265 9.83 -29.01 -33.37
N LEU A 266 9.73 -28.78 -32.06
CA LEU A 266 8.99 -27.68 -31.47
C LEU A 266 9.98 -26.79 -30.71
N VAL A 267 10.12 -25.53 -31.13
CA VAL A 267 11.12 -24.61 -30.57
C VAL A 267 10.43 -23.46 -29.82
N PHE A 268 10.73 -23.32 -28.54
CA PHE A 268 10.27 -22.18 -27.74
C PHE A 268 11.39 -21.18 -27.51
N THR A 269 11.14 -19.92 -27.89
CA THR A 269 12.09 -18.82 -27.78
C THR A 269 11.85 -17.92 -26.56
N SER A 270 10.75 -18.12 -25.83
CA SER A 270 10.41 -17.33 -24.65
C SER A 270 9.45 -18.08 -23.70
N PRO A 271 9.47 -17.75 -22.39
CA PRO A 271 8.51 -18.28 -21.41
C PRO A 271 7.05 -17.99 -21.77
N ASN A 272 6.80 -16.81 -22.36
CA ASN A 272 5.46 -16.42 -22.80
C ASN A 272 4.95 -17.31 -23.94
N GLY A 273 5.84 -17.70 -24.86
CA GLY A 273 5.53 -18.63 -25.93
C GLY A 273 5.09 -19.98 -25.39
N VAL A 274 5.77 -20.51 -24.37
CA VAL A 274 5.40 -21.73 -23.67
C VAL A 274 3.99 -21.60 -23.06
N SER A 275 3.75 -20.56 -22.27
CA SER A 275 2.46 -20.34 -21.61
C SER A 275 1.31 -20.23 -22.61
N VAL A 276 1.46 -19.40 -23.66
CA VAL A 276 0.43 -19.22 -24.70
C VAL A 276 0.16 -20.52 -25.46
N PHE A 277 1.20 -21.28 -25.77
CA PHE A 277 1.06 -22.56 -26.46
C PHE A 277 0.28 -23.57 -25.62
N LEU A 278 0.64 -23.74 -24.34
CA LEU A 278 -0.03 -24.67 -23.45
C LEU A 278 -1.49 -24.29 -23.17
N ASP A 279 -1.76 -22.98 -22.99
CA ASP A 279 -3.13 -22.50 -22.85
C ASP A 279 -3.97 -22.78 -24.10
N LYS A 280 -3.36 -22.69 -25.25
CA LYS A 280 -4.02 -23.00 -26.52
C LYS A 280 -4.28 -24.48 -26.68
N MET A 281 -3.32 -25.34 -26.30
CA MET A 281 -3.50 -26.80 -26.23
C MET A 281 -4.71 -27.18 -25.36
N ARG A 282 -4.80 -26.56 -24.14
CA ARG A 282 -5.94 -26.76 -23.22
C ARG A 282 -7.26 -26.31 -23.83
N LYS A 283 -7.30 -25.11 -24.42
CA LYS A 283 -8.51 -24.57 -25.07
C LYS A 283 -9.00 -25.43 -26.24
N GLU A 284 -8.08 -25.96 -27.03
CA GLU A 284 -8.38 -26.84 -28.16
C GLU A 284 -8.56 -28.31 -27.73
N ARG A 285 -8.49 -28.59 -26.40
CA ARG A 285 -8.60 -29.94 -25.82
C ARG A 285 -7.60 -30.94 -26.39
N ARG A 286 -6.42 -30.47 -26.77
CA ARG A 286 -5.32 -31.34 -27.24
C ARG A 286 -4.48 -31.80 -26.05
N ALA A 287 -4.23 -33.10 -25.97
CA ALA A 287 -3.40 -33.66 -24.91
C ALA A 287 -1.90 -33.49 -25.22
N LEU A 288 -1.06 -33.25 -24.18
CA LEU A 288 0.40 -33.14 -24.35
C LEU A 288 1.04 -34.37 -25.00
N ARG A 289 0.46 -35.55 -24.82
CA ARG A 289 0.90 -36.79 -25.50
C ARG A 289 0.90 -36.70 -27.02
N THR A 290 0.18 -35.73 -27.63
CA THR A 290 0.23 -35.51 -29.09
C THR A 290 1.55 -34.94 -29.56
N LEU A 291 2.44 -34.56 -28.62
CA LEU A 291 3.79 -34.05 -28.86
C LEU A 291 4.86 -35.12 -28.60
N TYR A 292 4.49 -36.39 -28.44
CA TYR A 292 5.42 -37.46 -28.07
C TYR A 292 6.55 -37.66 -29.08
N ASP A 293 6.25 -37.50 -30.34
CA ASP A 293 7.20 -37.73 -31.44
C ASP A 293 8.03 -36.50 -31.81
N GLN A 294 7.71 -35.32 -31.22
CA GLN A 294 8.43 -34.09 -31.49
C GLN A 294 9.58 -33.88 -30.51
N LYS A 295 10.72 -33.47 -31.03
CA LYS A 295 11.84 -32.99 -30.22
C LYS A 295 11.55 -31.57 -29.79
N ILE A 296 11.78 -31.26 -28.49
CA ILE A 296 11.52 -29.95 -27.96
C ILE A 296 12.86 -29.24 -27.71
N ALA A 297 13.01 -28.03 -28.24
CA ALA A 297 14.13 -27.14 -27.99
C ALA A 297 13.66 -25.85 -27.34
N VAL A 298 14.47 -25.31 -26.42
CA VAL A 298 14.18 -24.05 -25.72
C VAL A 298 15.38 -23.10 -25.77
N ILE A 299 15.11 -21.79 -25.88
CA ILE A 299 16.15 -20.77 -25.83
C ILE A 299 16.10 -20.09 -24.45
N GLY A 300 17.21 -20.23 -23.70
CA GLY A 300 17.44 -19.61 -22.41
C GLY A 300 16.83 -20.34 -21.22
N PRO A 301 17.42 -20.15 -20.01
CA PRO A 301 17.06 -20.88 -18.80
C PRO A 301 15.60 -20.58 -18.35
N GLY A 302 15.13 -19.34 -18.52
CA GLY A 302 13.76 -18.99 -18.14
C GLY A 302 12.70 -19.70 -18.98
N THR A 303 12.99 -20.00 -20.25
CA THR A 303 12.08 -20.78 -21.13
C THR A 303 12.11 -22.25 -20.76
N ALA A 304 13.30 -22.77 -20.41
CA ALA A 304 13.43 -24.14 -19.91
C ALA A 304 12.65 -24.37 -18.62
N MET A 305 12.78 -23.45 -17.65
CA MET A 305 12.00 -23.50 -16.40
C MET A 305 10.51 -23.47 -16.65
N ALA A 306 10.02 -22.57 -17.50
CA ALA A 306 8.59 -22.48 -17.82
C ALA A 306 8.03 -23.76 -18.44
N LEU A 307 8.86 -24.47 -19.22
CA LEU A 307 8.47 -25.76 -19.80
C LEU A 307 8.47 -26.89 -18.75
N GLN A 308 9.49 -26.92 -17.88
CA GLN A 308 9.59 -27.90 -16.78
C GLN A 308 8.43 -27.78 -15.77
N GLU A 309 8.05 -26.54 -15.43
CA GLU A 309 6.90 -26.28 -14.52
C GLU A 309 5.56 -26.74 -15.12
N ALA A 310 5.50 -26.89 -16.42
CA ALA A 310 4.29 -27.28 -17.12
C ALA A 310 4.14 -28.81 -17.30
N GLY A 311 5.13 -29.61 -16.90
CA GLY A 311 5.18 -31.08 -16.98
C GLY A 311 5.93 -31.53 -18.21
#